data_7140abf1703c73e7fecc803939bd6c50
#
_entry.id   7140abf1703c73e7fecc803939bd6c50
#
_cell.length_a   1.000
_cell.length_b   1.000
_cell.length_c   1.000
_cell.angle_alpha   90.00
_cell.angle_beta   90.00
_cell.angle_gamma   90.00
#
_symmetry.space_group_name_H-M   'P 1'
#
loop_
_entity.id
_entity.type
_entity.pdbx_description
1 polymer ?
#
loop_
_entity_poly.entity_id
_entity_poly.type
_entity_poly.pdbx_seq_one_letter_code
_entity_poly.pdbx_strand_id
1 'polypeptide(L)'
;MKILGISGHYHDSAAALLIDGLPVAAVQEERLSRHKNDAGFPLAAIEWCLDHAGLLPGDLDAVIFYEKPTLKFDRVLTSLLQGWPGSWRSYPKAMKNMLGDKLWVRGLIASQLGISTRRVRCIEHHQSHAATAFLTAPTQKAAIITADGVGEWATLTVGMGTKRADGSSEIRMLRELRFPHSLGLFYSAVTAYLGFTVNEGEYKVMGLASYGQPTRIEEMRRLLRPAGDGAFTLDLDFFDFLGKVESGYSGRFIELFGPPRKSWQPIDLRSEEGRRFADIAASAQALLEEVMVGIATSLQRETGLSDLCLGGGVALNGVANARILREAGFARLFVPSAPGDAGCALGAALYADRILFGQPDKAVPDHPFWGPEPDEAALLRIALEDGIPAAASDQLVEDVADALAADKIVGWVDGAMEYGPRALGHRSILAAPHDVAMRDRLNRDIKYREEFRPFAPVVAAEHADRFFDLPPGGVRLARFMSGVVPVRPEWRSRLAAVTHVDGTARVQVLDREMEPRLHALLEAYGKRSGIPILLNTSFNLAGEPIVNTVSEAYSTFRRCGIDLLVAGNVCVTKPRVVRAQVLENVA
;
A
#
# COMPACT_ATOMS: atom_id res chain seq x y z
N MET A 1 -0.90 2.02 -29.22
CA MET A 1 0.16 1.06 -28.78
C MET A 1 -0.35 0.22 -27.64
N LYS A 2 0.01 -1.07 -27.60
CA LYS A 2 -0.34 -2.03 -26.55
C LYS A 2 0.93 -2.35 -25.74
N ILE A 3 1.01 -1.87 -24.53
CA ILE A 3 2.23 -1.95 -23.70
C ILE A 3 1.89 -2.65 -22.38
N LEU A 4 2.58 -3.75 -22.10
CA LEU A 4 2.49 -4.46 -20.84
C LEU A 4 3.66 -4.07 -19.94
N GLY A 5 3.37 -3.56 -18.75
CA GLY A 5 4.34 -3.32 -17.69
C GLY A 5 4.34 -4.46 -16.69
N ILE A 6 5.51 -4.82 -16.19
CA ILE A 6 5.72 -5.94 -15.26
C ILE A 6 6.62 -5.50 -14.11
N SER A 7 6.18 -5.74 -12.87
CA SER A 7 7.02 -5.76 -11.67
C SER A 7 7.09 -7.19 -11.11
N GLY A 8 8.23 -7.59 -10.56
CA GLY A 8 8.37 -8.95 -10.03
C GLY A 8 9.79 -9.31 -9.57
N HIS A 9 9.95 -10.53 -9.06
CA HIS A 9 11.22 -11.10 -8.58
C HIS A 9 11.80 -10.47 -7.30
N TYR A 10 11.00 -9.68 -6.57
CA TYR A 10 11.41 -9.13 -5.28
C TYR A 10 10.29 -9.27 -4.24
N HIS A 11 9.26 -8.45 -4.28
CA HIS A 11 7.98 -8.57 -3.56
C HIS A 11 6.90 -7.83 -4.37
N ASP A 12 5.63 -8.07 -4.06
CA ASP A 12 4.48 -7.38 -4.65
C ASP A 12 4.47 -7.39 -6.19
N SER A 13 4.67 -8.57 -6.77
CA SER A 13 4.64 -8.74 -8.23
C SER A 13 3.31 -8.31 -8.82
N ALA A 14 3.32 -7.67 -10.00
CA ALA A 14 2.15 -7.13 -10.65
C ALA A 14 2.32 -7.02 -12.17
N ALA A 15 1.19 -6.92 -12.87
CA ALA A 15 1.12 -6.55 -14.27
C ALA A 15 0.15 -5.39 -14.49
N ALA A 16 0.43 -4.56 -15.50
CA ALA A 16 -0.44 -3.47 -15.94
C ALA A 16 -0.39 -3.34 -17.46
N LEU A 17 -1.55 -3.25 -18.09
CA LEU A 17 -1.70 -3.14 -19.53
C LEU A 17 -2.19 -1.75 -19.93
N LEU A 18 -1.47 -1.12 -20.84
CA LEU A 18 -1.87 0.11 -21.50
C LEU A 18 -2.32 -0.20 -22.93
N ILE A 19 -3.43 0.39 -23.35
CA ILE A 19 -3.84 0.46 -24.75
C ILE A 19 -3.96 1.93 -25.14
N ASP A 20 -3.24 2.33 -26.15
CA ASP A 20 -3.20 3.70 -26.68
C ASP A 20 -2.97 4.75 -25.57
N GLY A 21 -2.08 4.42 -24.66
CA GLY A 21 -1.62 5.28 -23.59
C GLY A 21 -2.55 5.39 -22.36
N LEU A 22 -3.62 4.62 -22.28
CA LEU A 22 -4.50 4.56 -21.11
C LEU A 22 -4.42 3.18 -20.44
N PRO A 23 -4.41 3.11 -19.10
CA PRO A 23 -4.53 1.85 -18.38
C PRO A 23 -5.89 1.22 -18.65
N VAL A 24 -5.88 -0.05 -19.03
CA VAL A 24 -7.11 -0.84 -19.24
C VAL A 24 -7.22 -1.99 -18.24
N ALA A 25 -6.10 -2.47 -17.72
CA ALA A 25 -6.04 -3.53 -16.72
C ALA A 25 -4.78 -3.36 -15.87
N ALA A 26 -4.90 -3.57 -14.55
CA ALA A 26 -3.76 -3.67 -13.65
C ALA A 26 -4.12 -4.50 -12.41
N VAL A 27 -3.29 -5.49 -12.08
CA VAL A 27 -3.53 -6.38 -10.95
C VAL A 27 -2.22 -6.87 -10.32
N GLN A 28 -2.23 -7.03 -8.99
CA GLN A 28 -1.15 -7.67 -8.26
C GLN A 28 -1.29 -9.19 -8.35
N GLU A 29 -0.16 -9.90 -8.52
CA GLU A 29 -0.13 -11.36 -8.60
C GLU A 29 -0.77 -12.03 -7.37
N GLU A 30 -0.53 -11.49 -6.17
CA GLU A 30 -1.09 -12.01 -4.91
C GLU A 30 -2.62 -12.09 -4.91
N ARG A 31 -3.31 -11.24 -5.71
CA ARG A 31 -4.77 -11.24 -5.81
C ARG A 31 -5.31 -12.47 -6.54
N LEU A 32 -4.48 -13.04 -7.40
CA LEU A 32 -4.80 -14.21 -8.24
C LEU A 32 -4.15 -15.48 -7.68
N SER A 33 -2.86 -15.45 -7.32
CA SER A 33 -2.13 -16.59 -6.76
C SER A 33 -2.54 -16.94 -5.33
N ARG A 34 -3.15 -16.03 -4.59
CA ARG A 34 -3.51 -16.11 -3.17
C ARG A 34 -2.30 -16.26 -2.23
N HIS A 35 -1.10 -15.96 -2.72
CA HIS A 35 0.12 -15.88 -1.91
C HIS A 35 0.42 -14.41 -1.61
N LYS A 36 0.32 -14.03 -0.33
CA LYS A 36 0.52 -12.64 0.07
C LYS A 36 1.97 -12.18 -0.20
N ASN A 37 2.11 -10.95 -0.74
CA ASN A 37 3.37 -10.36 -1.17
C ASN A 37 4.13 -11.27 -2.15
N ASP A 38 3.40 -11.90 -3.10
CA ASP A 38 3.98 -12.84 -4.06
C ASP A 38 5.17 -12.19 -4.79
N ALA A 39 6.32 -12.85 -4.69
CA ALA A 39 7.59 -12.39 -5.24
C ALA A 39 7.93 -13.07 -6.58
N GLY A 40 7.08 -13.97 -7.06
CA GLY A 40 7.28 -14.74 -8.28
C GLY A 40 7.22 -13.89 -9.56
N PHE A 41 7.35 -14.57 -10.70
CA PHE A 41 7.00 -13.97 -11.98
C PHE A 41 5.47 -13.84 -12.05
N PRO A 42 4.90 -12.66 -12.37
CA PRO A 42 3.46 -12.43 -12.27
C PRO A 42 2.68 -13.01 -13.46
N LEU A 43 2.73 -14.31 -13.64
CA LEU A 43 2.13 -14.98 -14.80
C LEU A 43 0.61 -14.85 -14.80
N ALA A 44 -0.04 -15.10 -13.66
CA ALA A 44 -1.50 -15.00 -13.57
C ALA A 44 -1.99 -13.57 -13.80
N ALA A 45 -1.26 -12.57 -13.27
CA ALA A 45 -1.59 -11.16 -13.51
C ALA A 45 -1.43 -10.77 -14.99
N ILE A 46 -0.40 -11.28 -15.67
CA ILE A 46 -0.18 -11.06 -17.10
C ILE A 46 -1.31 -11.69 -17.92
N GLU A 47 -1.59 -12.97 -17.66
CA GLU A 47 -2.65 -13.72 -18.36
C GLU A 47 -4.00 -13.01 -18.17
N TRP A 48 -4.34 -12.64 -16.94
CA TRP A 48 -5.58 -11.93 -16.67
C TRP A 48 -5.65 -10.57 -17.40
N CYS A 49 -4.58 -9.77 -17.42
CA CYS A 49 -4.57 -8.49 -18.15
C CYS A 49 -4.78 -8.66 -19.65
N LEU A 50 -4.19 -9.70 -20.25
CA LEU A 50 -4.32 -9.99 -21.67
C LEU A 50 -5.73 -10.51 -21.99
N ASP A 51 -6.25 -11.45 -21.22
CA ASP A 51 -7.59 -12.02 -21.38
C ASP A 51 -8.67 -10.95 -21.23
N HIS A 52 -8.55 -10.06 -20.22
CA HIS A 52 -9.47 -8.94 -20.01
C HIS A 52 -9.56 -8.03 -21.25
N ALA A 53 -8.45 -7.82 -21.93
CA ALA A 53 -8.38 -6.99 -23.14
C ALA A 53 -8.64 -7.78 -24.45
N GLY A 54 -8.85 -9.09 -24.37
CA GLY A 54 -8.99 -9.95 -25.55
C GLY A 54 -7.74 -10.00 -26.44
N LEU A 55 -6.55 -9.95 -25.83
CA LEU A 55 -5.26 -9.90 -26.51
C LEU A 55 -4.46 -11.18 -26.33
N LEU A 56 -3.69 -11.52 -27.37
CA LEU A 56 -2.63 -12.52 -27.27
C LEU A 56 -1.28 -11.84 -27.02
N PRO A 57 -0.28 -12.52 -26.41
CA PRO A 57 1.05 -11.95 -26.20
C PRO A 57 1.69 -11.40 -27.49
N GLY A 58 1.38 -12.00 -28.65
CA GLY A 58 1.86 -11.56 -29.97
C GLY A 58 1.32 -10.18 -30.40
N ASP A 59 0.22 -9.71 -29.81
CA ASP A 59 -0.39 -8.42 -30.11
C ASP A 59 0.28 -7.25 -29.41
N LEU A 60 1.13 -7.52 -28.40
CA LEU A 60 1.85 -6.50 -27.64
C LEU A 60 2.92 -5.83 -28.48
N ASP A 61 2.94 -4.52 -28.52
CA ASP A 61 4.02 -3.74 -29.13
C ASP A 61 5.30 -3.77 -28.28
N ALA A 62 5.16 -3.72 -26.95
CA ALA A 62 6.27 -3.78 -26.03
C ALA A 62 5.86 -4.39 -24.67
N VAL A 63 6.86 -4.99 -24.00
CA VAL A 63 6.78 -5.44 -22.61
C VAL A 63 7.89 -4.76 -21.82
N ILE A 64 7.55 -4.13 -20.72
CA ILE A 64 8.48 -3.29 -19.96
C ILE A 64 8.63 -3.85 -18.54
N PHE A 65 9.87 -4.22 -18.21
CA PHE A 65 10.22 -4.64 -16.87
C PHE A 65 10.71 -3.44 -16.03
N TYR A 66 10.30 -3.37 -14.80
CA TYR A 66 10.38 -2.20 -13.93
C TYR A 66 11.77 -1.90 -13.33
N GLU A 67 12.77 -2.77 -13.56
CA GLU A 67 14.16 -2.57 -13.09
C GLU A 67 15.18 -3.02 -14.14
N LYS A 68 16.44 -2.55 -14.03
CA LYS A 68 17.59 -2.95 -14.87
C LYS A 68 18.41 -4.04 -14.18
N PRO A 69 18.28 -5.32 -14.57
CA PRO A 69 18.93 -6.45 -13.90
C PRO A 69 20.46 -6.33 -13.82
N THR A 70 21.08 -5.78 -14.86
CA THR A 70 22.55 -5.62 -14.92
C THR A 70 23.08 -4.64 -13.88
N LEU A 71 22.37 -3.52 -13.65
CA LEU A 71 22.73 -2.55 -12.61
C LEU A 71 22.49 -3.12 -11.21
N LYS A 72 21.41 -3.90 -11.04
CA LYS A 72 21.14 -4.60 -9.78
C LYS A 72 22.23 -5.64 -9.47
N PHE A 73 22.66 -6.38 -10.48
CA PHE A 73 23.78 -7.33 -10.35
C PHE A 73 25.08 -6.62 -9.94
N ASP A 74 25.42 -5.52 -10.61
CA ASP A 74 26.60 -4.69 -10.29
C ASP A 74 26.56 -4.23 -8.81
N ARG A 75 25.42 -3.72 -8.33
CA ARG A 75 25.26 -3.35 -6.92
C ARG A 75 25.49 -4.54 -5.98
N VAL A 76 24.82 -5.69 -6.24
CA VAL A 76 24.94 -6.86 -5.36
C VAL A 76 26.39 -7.35 -5.31
N LEU A 77 27.05 -7.46 -6.45
CA LEU A 77 28.45 -7.88 -6.53
C LEU A 77 29.37 -6.91 -5.78
N THR A 78 29.24 -5.60 -6.04
CA THR A 78 30.03 -4.55 -5.37
C THR A 78 29.80 -4.57 -3.86
N SER A 79 28.56 -4.70 -3.40
CA SER A 79 28.23 -4.75 -1.98
C SER A 79 28.83 -5.97 -1.28
N LEU A 80 28.84 -7.13 -1.94
CA LEU A 80 29.47 -8.34 -1.42
C LEU A 80 30.99 -8.21 -1.33
N LEU A 81 31.62 -7.56 -2.31
CA LEU A 81 33.06 -7.31 -2.30
C LEU A 81 33.46 -6.29 -1.21
N GLN A 82 32.66 -5.24 -1.01
CA GLN A 82 32.88 -4.24 0.05
C GLN A 82 32.69 -4.85 1.46
N GLY A 83 31.76 -5.80 1.60
CA GLY A 83 31.53 -6.51 2.85
C GLY A 83 32.53 -7.64 3.16
N TRP A 84 33.51 -7.91 2.27
CA TRP A 84 34.51 -8.95 2.46
C TRP A 84 35.45 -8.64 3.65
N PRO A 85 35.84 -9.63 4.52
CA PRO A 85 35.49 -11.07 4.48
C PRO A 85 34.13 -11.41 5.11
N GLY A 86 33.38 -10.49 5.73
CA GLY A 86 32.12 -10.74 6.41
C GLY A 86 31.04 -11.36 5.50
N SER A 87 31.02 -11.01 4.22
CA SER A 87 30.05 -11.46 3.21
C SER A 87 30.32 -12.85 2.64
N TRP A 88 31.40 -13.54 3.01
CA TRP A 88 31.82 -14.79 2.36
C TRP A 88 30.75 -15.91 2.44
N ARG A 89 29.95 -15.95 3.50
CA ARG A 89 28.88 -16.94 3.67
C ARG A 89 27.63 -16.62 2.84
N SER A 90 27.33 -15.34 2.64
CA SER A 90 26.18 -14.89 1.84
C SER A 90 26.47 -14.85 0.35
N TYR A 91 27.77 -14.79 -0.05
CA TYR A 91 28.21 -14.71 -1.45
C TYR A 91 27.62 -15.82 -2.35
N PRO A 92 27.73 -17.13 -2.03
CA PRO A 92 27.24 -18.18 -2.92
C PRO A 92 25.70 -18.11 -3.10
N LYS A 93 24.95 -17.80 -2.03
CA LYS A 93 23.50 -17.67 -2.06
C LYS A 93 23.07 -16.46 -2.92
N ALA A 94 23.73 -15.33 -2.73
CA ALA A 94 23.46 -14.12 -3.51
C ALA A 94 23.78 -14.31 -4.99
N MET A 95 24.94 -14.90 -5.31
CA MET A 95 25.32 -15.19 -6.70
C MET A 95 24.36 -16.18 -7.37
N LYS A 96 23.97 -17.26 -6.68
CA LYS A 96 23.00 -18.21 -7.19
C LYS A 96 21.67 -17.51 -7.52
N ASN A 97 21.19 -16.65 -6.62
CA ASN A 97 19.94 -15.91 -6.84
C ASN A 97 20.03 -14.91 -8.00
N MET A 98 21.18 -14.28 -8.20
CA MET A 98 21.36 -13.29 -9.26
C MET A 98 21.63 -13.90 -10.63
N LEU A 99 22.49 -14.93 -10.70
CA LEU A 99 22.84 -15.61 -11.94
C LEU A 99 21.73 -16.53 -12.47
N GLY A 100 20.71 -16.81 -11.66
CA GLY A 100 19.48 -17.48 -12.08
C GLY A 100 18.61 -16.57 -12.95
N ASP A 101 17.33 -16.63 -12.74
CA ASP A 101 16.33 -15.96 -13.60
C ASP A 101 16.43 -14.43 -13.60
N LYS A 102 16.92 -13.84 -12.48
CA LYS A 102 16.91 -12.37 -12.30
C LYS A 102 17.78 -11.63 -13.30
N LEU A 103 18.97 -12.11 -13.59
CA LEU A 103 19.87 -11.45 -14.57
C LEU A 103 19.36 -11.59 -16.01
N TRP A 104 18.66 -12.70 -16.30
CA TRP A 104 18.20 -13.05 -17.63
C TRP A 104 16.71 -12.75 -17.86
N VAL A 105 16.10 -11.89 -17.02
CA VAL A 105 14.66 -11.61 -17.00
C VAL A 105 14.09 -11.26 -18.37
N ARG A 106 14.82 -10.57 -19.25
CA ARG A 106 14.36 -10.29 -20.62
C ARG A 106 14.13 -11.56 -21.43
N GLY A 107 15.04 -12.52 -21.31
CA GLY A 107 14.92 -13.83 -21.96
C GLY A 107 13.79 -14.66 -21.33
N LEU A 108 13.66 -14.60 -20.00
CA LEU A 108 12.60 -15.26 -19.27
C LEU A 108 11.22 -14.75 -19.72
N ILE A 109 11.00 -13.43 -19.71
CA ILE A 109 9.75 -12.81 -20.16
C ILE A 109 9.44 -13.21 -21.61
N ALA A 110 10.43 -13.10 -22.52
CA ALA A 110 10.25 -13.45 -23.92
C ALA A 110 9.88 -14.92 -24.09
N SER A 111 10.50 -15.83 -23.33
CA SER A 111 10.19 -17.27 -23.36
C SER A 111 8.81 -17.58 -22.80
N GLN A 112 8.44 -17.00 -21.65
CA GLN A 112 7.12 -17.22 -21.03
C GLN A 112 5.96 -16.74 -21.90
N LEU A 113 6.15 -15.60 -22.58
CA LEU A 113 5.11 -15.02 -23.44
C LEU A 113 5.21 -15.47 -24.89
N GLY A 114 6.20 -16.25 -25.28
CA GLY A 114 6.38 -16.68 -26.69
C GLY A 114 6.64 -15.50 -27.65
N ILE A 115 7.28 -14.42 -27.19
CA ILE A 115 7.53 -13.21 -27.99
C ILE A 115 9.03 -12.99 -28.23
N SER A 116 9.36 -12.08 -29.18
CA SER A 116 10.76 -11.70 -29.41
C SER A 116 11.32 -10.88 -28.23
N THR A 117 12.55 -11.19 -27.79
CA THR A 117 13.31 -10.40 -26.80
C THR A 117 13.48 -8.94 -27.20
N ARG A 118 13.35 -8.59 -28.48
CA ARG A 118 13.40 -7.19 -28.95
C ARG A 118 12.22 -6.35 -28.48
N ARG A 119 11.09 -6.99 -28.16
CA ARG A 119 9.90 -6.33 -27.59
C ARG A 119 10.03 -6.11 -26.08
N VAL A 120 10.97 -6.79 -25.41
CA VAL A 120 11.16 -6.68 -23.96
C VAL A 120 12.23 -5.64 -23.65
N ARG A 121 11.87 -4.64 -22.87
CA ARG A 121 12.77 -3.58 -22.39
C ARG A 121 12.76 -3.52 -20.87
N CYS A 122 13.82 -2.95 -20.29
CA CYS A 122 13.94 -2.69 -18.86
C CYS A 122 14.18 -1.20 -18.65
N ILE A 123 13.57 -0.63 -17.63
CA ILE A 123 13.81 0.75 -17.19
C ILE A 123 14.35 0.75 -15.77
N GLU A 124 14.81 1.87 -15.25
CA GLU A 124 15.31 1.95 -13.88
C GLU A 124 14.15 1.94 -12.88
N HIS A 125 14.35 1.29 -11.77
CA HIS A 125 13.35 1.11 -10.70
C HIS A 125 12.76 2.45 -10.23
N HIS A 126 13.61 3.41 -9.88
CA HIS A 126 13.14 4.72 -9.44
C HIS A 126 12.49 5.57 -10.56
N GLN A 127 12.81 5.30 -11.83
CA GLN A 127 12.07 5.88 -12.96
C GLN A 127 10.65 5.29 -13.05
N SER A 128 10.49 4.00 -12.75
CA SER A 128 9.16 3.37 -12.67
C SER A 128 8.31 4.00 -11.58
N HIS A 129 8.86 4.17 -10.36
CA HIS A 129 8.18 4.87 -9.27
C HIS A 129 7.83 6.32 -9.62
N ALA A 130 8.76 7.07 -10.20
CA ALA A 130 8.53 8.46 -10.60
C ALA A 130 7.43 8.57 -11.66
N ALA A 131 7.41 7.65 -12.61
CA ALA A 131 6.39 7.59 -13.65
C ALA A 131 5.01 7.26 -13.05
N THR A 132 4.93 6.28 -12.14
CA THR A 132 3.68 5.99 -11.42
C THR A 132 3.18 7.22 -10.69
N ALA A 133 4.05 7.90 -9.93
CA ALA A 133 3.67 9.05 -9.13
C ALA A 133 3.26 10.26 -9.96
N PHE A 134 4.00 10.58 -11.04
CA PHE A 134 3.79 11.80 -11.82
C PHE A 134 2.81 11.62 -12.99
N LEU A 135 2.94 10.52 -13.77
CA LEU A 135 2.12 10.39 -14.98
C LEU A 135 0.66 10.03 -14.68
N THR A 136 0.37 9.49 -13.49
CA THR A 136 -1.01 9.32 -13.01
C THR A 136 -1.56 10.57 -12.29
N ALA A 137 -0.71 11.53 -11.93
CA ALA A 137 -1.16 12.73 -11.22
C ALA A 137 -1.85 13.72 -12.18
N PRO A 138 -2.99 14.35 -11.78
CA PRO A 138 -3.69 15.34 -12.58
C PRO A 138 -3.01 16.72 -12.45
N THR A 139 -1.74 16.79 -12.80
CA THR A 139 -0.92 18.00 -12.79
C THR A 139 -0.05 18.10 -14.02
N GLN A 140 0.21 19.32 -14.49
CA GLN A 140 1.07 19.58 -15.65
C GLN A 140 2.55 19.63 -15.26
N LYS A 141 2.86 20.03 -14.02
CA LYS A 141 4.24 20.17 -13.55
C LYS A 141 4.30 19.91 -12.05
N ALA A 142 5.20 19.03 -11.62
CA ALA A 142 5.39 18.71 -10.22
C ALA A 142 6.85 18.41 -9.89
N ALA A 143 7.25 18.68 -8.64
CA ALA A 143 8.41 18.05 -8.03
C ALA A 143 8.13 16.57 -7.81
N ILE A 144 9.15 15.74 -7.84
CA ILE A 144 9.01 14.28 -7.67
C ILE A 144 10.00 13.82 -6.61
N ILE A 145 9.54 13.05 -5.64
CA ILE A 145 10.39 12.29 -4.72
C ILE A 145 10.03 10.83 -4.87
N THR A 146 11.03 9.96 -5.05
CA THR A 146 10.87 8.52 -4.89
C THR A 146 11.74 8.05 -3.75
N ALA A 147 11.19 7.40 -2.76
CA ALA A 147 11.89 6.90 -1.58
C ALA A 147 11.49 5.45 -1.32
N ASP A 148 12.49 4.56 -1.34
CA ASP A 148 12.25 3.12 -1.25
C ASP A 148 13.32 2.41 -0.42
N GLY A 149 13.23 1.08 -0.32
CA GLY A 149 14.27 0.24 0.26
C GLY A 149 15.54 0.34 -0.56
N VAL A 150 15.53 -0.22 -1.74
CA VAL A 150 16.61 -0.11 -2.73
C VAL A 150 16.16 -0.60 -4.10
N GLY A 151 16.35 0.23 -5.12
CA GLY A 151 16.27 -0.17 -6.51
C GLY A 151 17.56 -0.87 -6.98
N GLU A 152 18.11 -0.46 -8.10
CA GLU A 152 19.44 -0.95 -8.53
C GLU A 152 20.53 -0.41 -7.59
N TRP A 153 20.76 0.89 -7.61
CA TRP A 153 21.65 1.63 -6.71
C TRP A 153 20.91 2.70 -5.91
N ALA A 154 19.97 3.38 -6.56
CA ALA A 154 19.21 4.44 -5.93
C ALA A 154 18.30 3.88 -4.81
N THR A 155 18.24 4.61 -3.72
CA THR A 155 17.34 4.38 -2.57
C THR A 155 16.37 5.54 -2.41
N LEU A 156 16.74 6.70 -2.95
CA LEU A 156 15.94 7.90 -3.01
C LEU A 156 16.34 8.71 -4.24
N THR A 157 15.36 9.23 -4.96
CA THR A 157 15.59 10.22 -6.00
C THR A 157 14.71 11.44 -5.81
N VAL A 158 15.23 12.60 -6.21
CA VAL A 158 14.47 13.84 -6.32
C VAL A 158 14.56 14.37 -7.74
N GLY A 159 13.45 14.90 -8.24
CA GLY A 159 13.37 15.34 -9.63
C GLY A 159 12.16 16.22 -9.88
N MET A 160 11.85 16.40 -11.15
CA MET A 160 10.67 17.13 -11.62
C MET A 160 10.07 16.47 -12.85
N GLY A 161 8.76 16.57 -12.96
CA GLY A 161 8.00 16.14 -14.13
C GLY A 161 7.33 17.32 -14.80
N THR A 162 7.19 17.26 -16.12
CA THR A 162 6.51 18.27 -16.93
C THR A 162 5.73 17.58 -18.05
N LYS A 163 4.44 17.90 -18.17
CA LYS A 163 3.58 17.57 -19.31
C LYS A 163 3.40 18.85 -20.10
N ARG A 164 3.79 18.86 -21.38
CA ARG A 164 3.81 20.07 -22.22
C ARG A 164 2.55 20.17 -23.07
N ALA A 165 2.27 21.39 -23.53
CA ALA A 165 1.10 21.65 -24.37
C ALA A 165 1.17 20.93 -25.74
N ASP A 166 2.35 20.55 -26.20
CA ASP A 166 2.56 19.76 -27.42
C ASP A 166 2.27 18.24 -27.21
N GLY A 167 1.84 17.87 -25.99
CA GLY A 167 1.58 16.50 -25.61
C GLY A 167 2.82 15.72 -25.13
N SER A 168 4.02 16.30 -25.21
CA SER A 168 5.21 15.60 -24.70
C SER A 168 5.30 15.64 -23.18
N SER A 169 5.83 14.55 -22.60
CA SER A 169 6.11 14.45 -21.18
C SER A 169 7.59 14.26 -20.91
N GLU A 170 8.06 14.82 -19.82
CA GLU A 170 9.45 14.68 -19.36
C GLU A 170 9.48 14.39 -17.85
N ILE A 171 10.33 13.45 -17.44
CA ILE A 171 10.72 13.23 -16.05
C ILE A 171 12.23 13.42 -15.98
N ARG A 172 12.68 14.42 -15.22
CA ARG A 172 14.08 14.76 -15.03
C ARG A 172 14.48 14.53 -13.59
N MET A 173 15.38 13.56 -13.35
CA MET A 173 16.02 13.36 -12.06
C MET A 173 17.09 14.43 -11.85
N LEU A 174 17.09 15.06 -10.68
CA LEU A 174 18.04 16.10 -10.28
C LEU A 174 19.15 15.53 -9.41
N ARG A 175 18.78 14.70 -8.44
CA ARG A 175 19.72 14.08 -7.48
C ARG A 175 19.24 12.67 -7.12
N GLU A 176 20.18 11.83 -6.71
CA GLU A 176 19.90 10.51 -6.15
C GLU A 176 20.74 10.25 -4.89
N LEU A 177 20.18 9.52 -3.96
CA LEU A 177 20.90 8.89 -2.87
C LEU A 177 21.03 7.41 -3.17
N ARG A 178 22.21 6.86 -2.89
CA ARG A 178 22.53 5.48 -3.24
C ARG A 178 22.67 4.58 -2.03
N PHE A 179 22.43 3.30 -2.24
CA PHE A 179 22.78 2.24 -1.31
C PHE A 179 24.24 2.38 -0.85
N PRO A 180 24.54 2.21 0.44
CA PRO A 180 23.70 1.66 1.48
C PRO A 180 22.86 2.67 2.29
N HIS A 181 22.88 3.95 1.97
CA HIS A 181 22.11 4.96 2.67
C HIS A 181 20.65 4.95 2.18
N SER A 182 19.73 4.44 3.00
CA SER A 182 18.33 4.26 2.64
C SER A 182 17.40 4.48 3.82
N LEU A 183 16.33 5.30 3.61
CA LEU A 183 15.24 5.47 4.59
C LEU A 183 14.40 4.20 4.71
N GLY A 184 14.12 3.54 3.60
CA GLY A 184 13.37 2.29 3.61
C GLY A 184 14.10 1.21 4.40
N LEU A 185 15.41 0.99 4.13
CA LEU A 185 16.21 0.01 4.87
C LEU A 185 16.39 0.37 6.34
N PHE A 186 16.53 1.67 6.68
CA PHE A 186 16.51 2.12 8.08
C PHE A 186 15.22 1.68 8.78
N TYR A 187 14.07 1.96 8.17
CA TYR A 187 12.78 1.63 8.73
C TYR A 187 12.55 0.12 8.78
N SER A 188 13.01 -0.62 7.77
CA SER A 188 12.97 -2.08 7.74
C SER A 188 13.86 -2.73 8.82
N ALA A 189 15.01 -2.14 9.14
CA ALA A 189 15.85 -2.62 10.25
C ALA A 189 15.14 -2.44 11.61
N VAL A 190 14.46 -1.31 11.82
CA VAL A 190 13.61 -1.10 13.00
C VAL A 190 12.44 -2.08 13.02
N THR A 191 11.82 -2.34 11.87
CA THR A 191 10.73 -3.32 11.72
C THR A 191 11.19 -4.71 12.17
N ALA A 192 12.35 -5.16 11.68
CA ALA A 192 12.94 -6.44 12.07
C ALA A 192 13.31 -6.48 13.57
N TYR A 193 13.90 -5.40 14.11
CA TYR A 193 14.24 -5.29 15.53
C TYR A 193 13.01 -5.40 16.44
N LEU A 194 11.89 -4.80 16.00
CA LEU A 194 10.60 -4.92 16.68
C LEU A 194 9.90 -6.26 16.43
N GLY A 195 10.58 -7.24 15.78
CA GLY A 195 10.12 -8.59 15.55
C GLY A 195 8.96 -8.70 14.57
N PHE A 196 8.80 -7.73 13.67
CA PHE A 196 7.86 -7.79 12.55
C PHE A 196 8.56 -8.26 11.28
N THR A 197 7.80 -8.87 10.36
CA THR A 197 8.30 -9.29 9.05
C THR A 197 8.61 -8.06 8.20
N VAL A 198 9.82 -7.96 7.68
CA VAL A 198 10.23 -6.89 6.75
C VAL A 198 9.44 -6.98 5.44
N ASN A 199 9.18 -5.84 4.80
CA ASN A 199 8.33 -5.65 3.62
C ASN A 199 6.84 -5.92 3.84
N GLU A 200 6.46 -6.30 5.07
CA GLU A 200 5.06 -6.55 5.44
C GLU A 200 4.67 -5.84 6.74
N GLY A 201 5.63 -5.54 7.60
CA GLY A 201 5.41 -5.07 8.97
C GLY A 201 5.67 -3.58 9.21
N GLU A 202 6.15 -2.83 8.24
CA GLU A 202 6.47 -1.41 8.36
C GLU A 202 5.26 -0.59 8.82
N TYR A 203 4.06 -0.91 8.32
CA TYR A 203 2.83 -0.26 8.78
C TYR A 203 2.46 -0.62 10.23
N LYS A 204 2.97 -1.74 10.79
CA LYS A 204 2.81 -2.09 12.21
C LYS A 204 3.68 -1.21 13.08
N VAL A 205 4.90 -0.89 12.63
CA VAL A 205 5.78 0.07 13.30
C VAL A 205 5.14 1.45 13.32
N MET A 206 4.61 1.93 12.18
CA MET A 206 3.87 3.19 12.11
C MET A 206 2.66 3.21 13.07
N GLY A 207 1.91 2.11 13.17
CA GLY A 207 0.80 1.98 14.12
C GLY A 207 1.25 1.94 15.58
N LEU A 208 2.33 1.23 15.90
CA LEU A 208 2.90 1.13 17.24
C LEU A 208 3.46 2.48 17.72
N ALA A 209 4.02 3.27 16.80
CA ALA A 209 4.60 4.58 17.10
C ALA A 209 3.61 5.54 17.77
N SER A 210 2.32 5.46 17.45
CA SER A 210 1.29 6.31 18.08
C SER A 210 1.05 6.01 19.57
N TYR A 211 1.53 4.87 20.06
CA TYR A 211 1.45 4.47 21.48
C TYR A 211 2.71 4.80 22.29
N GLY A 212 3.80 5.22 21.62
CA GLY A 212 5.06 5.59 22.25
C GLY A 212 5.29 7.10 22.27
N GLN A 213 6.41 7.47 22.90
CA GLN A 213 6.95 8.82 22.88
C GLN A 213 8.35 8.79 22.23
N PRO A 214 8.77 9.81 21.48
CA PRO A 214 10.08 9.81 20.81
C PRO A 214 11.23 10.10 21.78
N THR A 215 11.27 9.37 22.92
CA THR A 215 12.26 9.54 23.99
C THR A 215 13.66 9.10 23.61
N ARG A 216 13.79 8.33 22.52
CA ARG A 216 15.06 7.79 22.02
C ARG A 216 15.49 8.45 20.69
N ILE A 217 15.06 9.69 20.47
CA ILE A 217 15.35 10.40 19.20
C ILE A 217 16.85 10.67 19.02
N GLU A 218 17.56 11.00 20.08
CA GLU A 218 18.99 11.28 20.01
C GLU A 218 19.81 10.02 19.70
N GLU A 219 19.40 8.87 20.22
CA GLU A 219 20.00 7.59 19.85
C GLU A 219 19.69 7.23 18.39
N MET A 220 18.48 7.50 17.90
CA MET A 220 18.13 7.29 16.50
C MET A 220 18.96 8.20 15.57
N ARG A 221 19.28 9.44 15.99
CA ARG A 221 20.17 10.35 15.23
C ARG A 221 21.61 9.85 15.13
N ARG A 222 22.03 8.91 15.98
CA ARG A 222 23.33 8.22 15.81
C ARG A 222 23.30 7.25 14.63
N LEU A 223 22.13 6.67 14.34
CA LEU A 223 21.93 5.72 13.24
C LEU A 223 21.75 6.44 11.91
N LEU A 224 20.94 7.51 11.91
CA LEU A 224 20.57 8.28 10.73
C LEU A 224 20.78 9.76 11.01
N ARG A 225 21.67 10.40 10.25
CA ARG A 225 22.05 11.81 10.43
C ARG A 225 21.49 12.63 9.26
N PRO A 226 20.47 13.49 9.52
CA PRO A 226 20.00 14.44 8.52
C PRO A 226 21.09 15.44 8.15
N ALA A 227 21.15 15.86 6.89
CA ALA A 227 21.99 16.95 6.40
C ALA A 227 21.11 18.14 5.95
N GLY A 228 21.67 19.36 6.03
CA GLY A 228 20.91 20.59 5.80
C GLY A 228 20.39 20.82 4.39
N ASP A 229 20.89 20.05 3.41
CA ASP A 229 20.51 20.13 1.98
C ASP A 229 19.41 19.14 1.59
N GLY A 230 18.78 18.48 2.57
CA GLY A 230 17.78 17.42 2.35
C GLY A 230 18.41 16.05 2.08
N ALA A 231 19.72 15.88 2.24
CA ALA A 231 20.37 14.58 2.25
C ALA A 231 20.39 13.97 3.65
N PHE A 232 20.81 12.72 3.76
CA PHE A 232 21.07 12.04 5.03
C PHE A 232 22.14 10.97 4.84
N THR A 233 22.72 10.53 5.94
CA THR A 233 23.63 9.40 5.97
C THR A 233 23.25 8.43 7.07
N LEU A 234 23.44 7.12 6.82
CA LEU A 234 23.38 6.08 7.84
C LEU A 234 24.78 5.80 8.38
N ASP A 235 24.89 5.63 9.69
CA ASP A 235 26.07 5.07 10.31
C ASP A 235 26.00 3.54 10.21
N LEU A 236 26.79 2.99 9.27
CA LEU A 236 26.72 1.60 8.87
C LEU A 236 27.16 0.61 9.95
N ASP A 237 27.80 1.07 11.02
CA ASP A 237 28.16 0.22 12.16
C ASP A 237 26.94 -0.33 12.90
N PHE A 238 25.79 0.31 12.76
CA PHE A 238 24.52 -0.13 13.35
C PHE A 238 23.73 -1.10 12.46
N PHE A 239 24.17 -1.33 11.21
CA PHE A 239 23.41 -2.11 10.22
C PHE A 239 24.24 -3.24 9.62
N ASP A 240 23.57 -4.31 9.21
CA ASP A 240 24.17 -5.49 8.58
C ASP A 240 23.84 -5.59 7.08
N PHE A 241 23.62 -4.46 6.38
CA PHE A 241 23.21 -4.44 4.97
C PHE A 241 24.26 -5.03 4.01
N LEU A 242 25.54 -5.00 4.38
CA LEU A 242 26.65 -5.48 3.55
C LEU A 242 27.09 -6.91 3.87
N GLY A 243 26.65 -7.49 4.99
CA GLY A 243 27.16 -8.80 5.46
C GLY A 243 26.09 -9.89 5.69
N LYS A 244 25.13 -9.62 6.55
CA LYS A 244 24.08 -10.58 6.93
C LYS A 244 22.73 -9.99 6.57
N VAL A 245 22.12 -10.51 5.51
CA VAL A 245 20.86 -10.00 4.97
C VAL A 245 19.64 -10.30 5.88
N GLU A 246 19.79 -11.09 6.95
CA GLU A 246 18.64 -11.65 7.67
C GLU A 246 17.99 -10.71 8.69
N SER A 247 18.75 -9.85 9.38
CA SER A 247 18.20 -8.97 10.43
C SER A 247 18.16 -7.48 10.05
N GLY A 248 19.06 -7.05 9.16
CA GLY A 248 19.22 -5.64 8.76
C GLY A 248 19.86 -4.75 9.85
N TYR A 249 20.00 -5.20 11.09
CA TYR A 249 20.62 -4.47 12.20
C TYR A 249 21.79 -5.27 12.82
N SER A 250 22.77 -4.57 13.39
CA SER A 250 23.99 -5.14 13.96
C SER A 250 23.91 -5.34 15.48
N GLY A 251 24.97 -5.93 16.07
CA GLY A 251 25.13 -6.02 17.52
C GLY A 251 25.16 -4.66 18.22
N ARG A 252 25.73 -3.61 17.58
CA ARG A 252 25.76 -2.24 18.13
C ARG A 252 24.37 -1.64 18.22
N PHE A 253 23.45 -1.98 17.32
CA PHE A 253 22.05 -1.58 17.44
C PHE A 253 21.42 -2.18 18.72
N ILE A 254 21.70 -3.46 18.98
CA ILE A 254 21.22 -4.16 20.21
C ILE A 254 21.83 -3.53 21.47
N GLU A 255 23.12 -3.21 21.46
CA GLU A 255 23.79 -2.52 22.58
C GLU A 255 23.14 -1.17 22.89
N LEU A 256 22.68 -0.45 21.86
CA LEU A 256 22.07 0.88 22.02
C LEU A 256 20.63 0.82 22.51
N PHE A 257 19.82 -0.11 22.00
CA PHE A 257 18.36 -0.15 22.25
C PHE A 257 17.92 -1.30 23.16
N GLY A 258 18.83 -2.19 23.54
CA GLY A 258 18.54 -3.40 24.31
C GLY A 258 18.13 -4.59 23.43
N PRO A 259 17.65 -5.69 24.02
CA PRO A 259 17.31 -6.91 23.25
C PRO A 259 16.13 -6.67 22.30
N PRO A 260 16.20 -7.25 21.06
CA PRO A 260 15.11 -7.16 20.10
C PRO A 260 13.89 -7.97 20.56
N ARG A 261 12.70 -7.60 20.10
CA ARG A 261 11.48 -8.37 20.29
C ARG A 261 11.53 -9.66 19.45
N LYS A 262 11.12 -10.76 20.04
CA LYS A 262 10.91 -12.00 19.30
C LYS A 262 9.55 -11.96 18.58
N SER A 263 9.46 -12.49 17.36
CA SER A 263 8.26 -12.40 16.52
C SER A 263 6.99 -12.96 17.17
N TRP A 264 7.12 -14.00 17.99
CA TRP A 264 6.02 -14.63 18.73
C TRP A 264 5.64 -13.92 20.03
N GLN A 265 6.45 -12.98 20.51
CA GLN A 265 6.21 -12.26 21.77
C GLN A 265 5.12 -11.19 21.57
N PRO A 266 4.02 -11.22 22.35
CA PRO A 266 3.02 -10.16 22.30
C PRO A 266 3.59 -8.83 22.80
N ILE A 267 3.05 -7.72 22.30
CA ILE A 267 3.38 -6.38 22.79
C ILE A 267 2.33 -5.99 23.84
N ASP A 268 2.71 -6.09 25.12
CA ASP A 268 1.89 -5.54 26.20
C ASP A 268 2.33 -4.10 26.50
N LEU A 269 1.55 -3.13 26.01
CA LEU A 269 1.83 -1.70 26.18
C LEU A 269 1.77 -1.20 27.65
N ARG A 270 1.28 -2.01 28.58
CA ARG A 270 1.30 -1.72 30.03
C ARG A 270 2.64 -2.08 30.66
N SER A 271 3.39 -3.01 30.06
CA SER A 271 4.72 -3.40 30.52
C SER A 271 5.78 -2.35 30.18
N GLU A 272 6.88 -2.33 30.92
CA GLU A 272 8.05 -1.49 30.63
C GLU A 272 8.66 -1.84 29.26
N GLU A 273 8.75 -3.13 28.97
CA GLU A 273 9.30 -3.63 27.71
C GLU A 273 8.42 -3.23 26.51
N GLY A 274 7.09 -3.36 26.61
CA GLY A 274 6.17 -2.94 25.56
C GLY A 274 6.21 -1.43 25.30
N ARG A 275 6.34 -0.61 26.36
CA ARG A 275 6.56 0.83 26.23
C ARG A 275 7.89 1.15 25.55
N ARG A 276 8.97 0.45 25.91
CA ARG A 276 10.28 0.60 25.25
C ARG A 276 10.18 0.35 23.75
N PHE A 277 9.47 -0.69 23.31
CA PHE A 277 9.26 -0.96 21.89
C PHE A 277 8.43 0.13 21.20
N ALA A 278 7.39 0.63 21.85
CA ALA A 278 6.58 1.74 21.33
C ALA A 278 7.40 3.04 21.21
N ASP A 279 8.25 3.36 22.20
CA ASP A 279 9.12 4.55 22.19
C ASP A 279 10.20 4.46 21.11
N ILE A 280 10.75 3.28 20.85
CA ILE A 280 11.66 3.04 19.73
C ILE A 280 10.95 3.26 18.40
N ALA A 281 9.74 2.72 18.24
CA ALA A 281 8.91 2.92 17.05
C ALA A 281 8.59 4.40 16.83
N ALA A 282 8.18 5.12 17.90
CA ALA A 282 7.88 6.55 17.86
C ALA A 282 9.11 7.39 17.49
N SER A 283 10.29 7.04 18.03
CA SER A 283 11.53 7.75 17.74
C SER A 283 12.00 7.54 16.30
N ALA A 284 11.88 6.32 15.77
CA ALA A 284 12.19 6.02 14.37
C ALA A 284 11.22 6.73 13.42
N GLN A 285 9.92 6.74 13.75
CA GLN A 285 8.89 7.42 12.98
C GLN A 285 9.15 8.94 12.93
N ALA A 286 9.40 9.55 14.06
CA ALA A 286 9.68 10.99 14.16
C ALA A 286 10.90 11.39 13.32
N LEU A 287 11.97 10.59 13.34
CA LEU A 287 13.18 10.86 12.56
C LEU A 287 12.95 10.67 11.05
N LEU A 288 12.20 9.62 10.64
CA LEU A 288 11.82 9.44 9.25
C LEU A 288 11.02 10.63 8.72
N GLU A 289 10.05 11.10 9.50
CA GLU A 289 9.24 12.28 9.16
C GLU A 289 10.10 13.54 9.01
N GLU A 290 11.01 13.80 9.95
CA GLU A 290 11.92 14.94 9.91
C GLU A 290 12.77 14.93 8.62
N VAL A 291 13.33 13.78 8.27
CA VAL A 291 14.14 13.63 7.05
C VAL A 291 13.31 13.84 5.81
N MET A 292 12.13 13.22 5.71
CA MET A 292 11.25 13.36 4.56
C MET A 292 10.76 14.80 4.35
N VAL A 293 10.41 15.49 5.43
CA VAL A 293 10.05 16.93 5.38
C VAL A 293 11.26 17.76 4.95
N GLY A 294 12.46 17.47 5.46
CA GLY A 294 13.68 18.16 5.08
C GLY A 294 14.00 18.02 3.58
N ILE A 295 13.89 16.81 3.03
CA ILE A 295 14.05 16.52 1.60
C ILE A 295 13.02 17.30 0.77
N ALA A 296 11.76 17.22 1.15
CA ALA A 296 10.65 17.88 0.45
C ALA A 296 10.79 19.41 0.47
N THR A 297 11.17 19.99 1.62
CA THR A 297 11.41 21.43 1.77
C THR A 297 12.59 21.90 0.92
N SER A 298 13.68 21.13 0.89
CA SER A 298 14.84 21.42 0.04
C SER A 298 14.45 21.42 -1.44
N LEU A 299 13.72 20.39 -1.88
CA LEU A 299 13.26 20.26 -3.26
C LEU A 299 12.27 21.37 -3.65
N GLN A 300 11.36 21.75 -2.74
CA GLN A 300 10.44 22.86 -2.97
C GLN A 300 11.19 24.18 -3.21
N ARG A 301 12.19 24.49 -2.39
CA ARG A 301 13.04 25.68 -2.53
C ARG A 301 13.86 25.67 -3.83
N GLU A 302 14.38 24.52 -4.21
CA GLU A 302 15.18 24.34 -5.43
C GLU A 302 14.35 24.52 -6.70
N THR A 303 13.11 24.00 -6.70
CA THR A 303 12.27 23.96 -7.90
C THR A 303 11.24 25.09 -7.97
N GLY A 304 10.83 25.65 -6.84
CA GLY A 304 9.75 26.64 -6.74
C GLY A 304 8.37 26.10 -7.13
N LEU A 305 8.24 24.75 -7.23
CA LEU A 305 6.99 24.13 -7.67
C LEU A 305 5.98 24.04 -6.52
N SER A 306 4.69 24.15 -6.85
CA SER A 306 3.59 24.05 -5.89
C SER A 306 3.11 22.61 -5.66
N ASP A 307 3.38 21.68 -6.58
CA ASP A 307 2.92 20.32 -6.57
C ASP A 307 4.07 19.36 -6.31
N LEU A 308 3.82 18.35 -5.48
CA LEU A 308 4.73 17.24 -5.22
C LEU A 308 4.06 15.92 -5.57
N CYS A 309 4.78 15.06 -6.29
CA CYS A 309 4.43 13.65 -6.51
C CYS A 309 5.38 12.77 -5.70
N LEU A 310 4.85 11.80 -4.96
CA LEU A 310 5.61 10.92 -4.09
C LEU A 310 5.38 9.45 -4.44
N GLY A 311 6.46 8.69 -4.67
CA GLY A 311 6.46 7.26 -4.98
C GLY A 311 7.50 6.49 -4.17
N GLY A 312 7.49 5.15 -4.29
CA GLY A 312 8.31 4.22 -3.51
C GLY A 312 7.63 3.74 -2.24
N GLY A 313 8.16 2.68 -1.62
CA GLY A 313 7.58 2.05 -0.43
C GLY A 313 7.43 3.00 0.76
N VAL A 314 8.34 3.99 0.92
CA VAL A 314 8.24 5.01 1.99
C VAL A 314 7.01 5.91 1.83
N ALA A 315 6.49 6.08 0.61
CA ALA A 315 5.26 6.83 0.36
C ALA A 315 3.99 6.18 0.95
N LEU A 316 4.07 4.93 1.44
CA LEU A 316 3.01 4.29 2.22
C LEU A 316 2.88 4.84 3.64
N ASN A 317 3.87 5.64 4.11
CA ASN A 317 3.84 6.26 5.43
C ASN A 317 2.94 7.51 5.44
N GLY A 318 1.65 7.31 5.72
CA GLY A 318 0.65 8.37 5.71
C GLY A 318 0.88 9.47 6.74
N VAL A 319 1.61 9.20 7.83
CA VAL A 319 1.96 10.21 8.84
C VAL A 319 2.99 11.18 8.26
N ALA A 320 4.06 10.65 7.66
CA ALA A 320 5.07 11.47 6.98
C ALA A 320 4.46 12.29 5.82
N ASN A 321 3.58 11.68 5.03
CA ASN A 321 2.93 12.37 3.90
C ASN A 321 2.09 13.57 4.36
N ALA A 322 1.28 13.41 5.41
CA ALA A 322 0.47 14.50 5.95
C ALA A 322 1.35 15.64 6.50
N ARG A 323 2.48 15.30 7.11
CA ARG A 323 3.45 16.26 7.63
C ARG A 323 4.18 17.00 6.53
N ILE A 324 4.58 16.31 5.45
CA ILE A 324 5.15 16.92 4.24
C ILE A 324 4.20 17.98 3.67
N LEU A 325 2.92 17.64 3.51
CA LEU A 325 1.92 18.58 2.96
C LEU A 325 1.75 19.83 3.84
N ARG A 326 1.86 19.70 5.17
CA ARG A 326 1.73 20.83 6.09
C ARG A 326 2.97 21.71 6.18
N GLU A 327 4.19 21.12 6.10
CA GLU A 327 5.43 21.78 6.53
C GLU A 327 6.39 22.08 5.36
N ALA A 328 6.32 21.33 4.24
CA ALA A 328 7.34 21.44 3.19
C ALA A 328 7.10 22.55 2.17
N GLY A 329 5.97 23.29 2.25
CA GLY A 329 5.67 24.43 1.39
C GLY A 329 5.03 24.07 0.05
N PHE A 330 4.64 22.82 -0.18
CA PHE A 330 3.84 22.42 -1.33
C PHE A 330 2.34 22.68 -1.08
N ALA A 331 1.63 23.12 -2.11
CA ALA A 331 0.18 23.31 -2.04
C ALA A 331 -0.60 22.00 -2.23
N ARG A 332 -0.03 21.03 -2.97
CA ARG A 332 -0.65 19.74 -3.27
C ARG A 332 0.38 18.61 -3.21
N LEU A 333 -0.04 17.48 -2.66
CA LEU A 333 0.74 16.24 -2.63
C LEU A 333 -0.05 15.12 -3.30
N PHE A 334 0.56 14.48 -4.29
CA PHE A 334 0.01 13.33 -5.00
C PHE A 334 0.77 12.07 -4.63
N VAL A 335 0.04 11.10 -4.09
CA VAL A 335 0.52 9.75 -3.84
C VAL A 335 -0.41 8.81 -4.61
N PRO A 336 0.08 7.98 -5.53
CA PRO A 336 -0.78 7.05 -6.28
C PRO A 336 -1.40 5.98 -5.36
N SER A 337 -2.42 5.29 -5.83
CA SER A 337 -3.06 4.19 -5.08
C SER A 337 -2.10 3.04 -4.77
N ALA A 338 -1.13 2.80 -5.66
CA ALA A 338 -0.07 1.81 -5.51
C ALA A 338 1.31 2.50 -5.58
N PRO A 339 1.80 3.16 -4.50
CA PRO A 339 3.07 3.87 -4.53
C PRO A 339 4.30 2.96 -4.47
N GLY A 340 4.18 1.73 -3.95
CA GLY A 340 5.25 0.73 -3.86
C GLY A 340 5.48 -0.04 -5.18
N ASP A 341 6.22 -1.15 -5.09
CA ASP A 341 6.71 -1.93 -6.24
C ASP A 341 5.61 -2.45 -7.17
N ALA A 342 4.44 -2.81 -6.63
CA ALA A 342 3.31 -3.19 -7.48
C ALA A 342 2.96 -2.09 -8.50
N GLY A 343 2.95 -0.83 -8.06
CA GLY A 343 2.66 0.31 -8.93
C GLY A 343 3.69 0.53 -10.03
N CYS A 344 4.92 0.01 -9.85
CA CYS A 344 5.97 0.10 -10.86
C CYS A 344 5.62 -0.62 -12.17
N ALA A 345 4.72 -1.62 -12.16
CA ALA A 345 4.23 -2.22 -13.39
C ALA A 345 3.50 -1.17 -14.25
N LEU A 346 2.57 -0.41 -13.66
CA LEU A 346 1.89 0.69 -14.34
C LEU A 346 2.86 1.81 -14.74
N GLY A 347 3.76 2.18 -13.81
CA GLY A 347 4.76 3.22 -14.07
C GLY A 347 5.72 2.88 -15.20
N ALA A 348 6.15 1.61 -15.27
CA ALA A 348 7.01 1.13 -16.35
C ALA A 348 6.32 1.24 -17.71
N ALA A 349 5.07 0.85 -17.81
CA ALA A 349 4.29 0.95 -19.03
C ALA A 349 4.07 2.44 -19.44
N LEU A 350 3.68 3.29 -18.50
CA LEU A 350 3.49 4.74 -18.72
C LEU A 350 4.79 5.45 -19.14
N TYR A 351 5.90 5.12 -18.47
CA TYR A 351 7.22 5.66 -18.83
C TYR A 351 7.62 5.29 -20.26
N ALA A 352 7.40 4.03 -20.63
CA ALA A 352 7.69 3.60 -21.98
C ALA A 352 6.82 4.32 -23.01
N ASP A 353 5.52 4.40 -22.77
CA ASP A 353 4.58 5.06 -23.67
C ASP A 353 4.94 6.55 -23.88
N ARG A 354 5.06 7.30 -22.78
CA ARG A 354 5.24 8.76 -22.82
C ARG A 354 6.68 9.20 -23.10
N ILE A 355 7.67 8.51 -22.53
CA ILE A 355 9.07 8.95 -22.52
C ILE A 355 9.90 8.17 -23.56
N LEU A 356 9.83 6.83 -23.60
CA LEU A 356 10.65 6.05 -24.51
C LEU A 356 10.12 6.06 -25.95
N PHE A 357 8.79 6.05 -26.12
CA PHE A 357 8.14 6.04 -27.43
C PHE A 357 7.59 7.40 -27.84
N GLY A 358 7.64 8.40 -26.95
CA GLY A 358 7.23 9.78 -27.23
C GLY A 358 5.75 9.92 -27.59
N GLN A 359 4.88 9.01 -27.08
CA GLN A 359 3.45 9.14 -27.32
C GLN A 359 2.88 10.35 -26.56
N PRO A 360 1.86 11.01 -27.13
CA PRO A 360 1.23 12.16 -26.47
C PRO A 360 0.66 11.78 -25.11
N ASP A 361 0.80 12.70 -24.14
CA ASP A 361 0.22 12.54 -22.80
C ASP A 361 -1.31 12.46 -22.89
N LYS A 362 -1.87 11.51 -22.19
CA LYS A 362 -3.30 11.36 -21.99
C LYS A 362 -3.58 11.32 -20.49
N ALA A 363 -4.58 12.04 -20.05
CA ALA A 363 -4.96 12.03 -18.64
C ALA A 363 -5.35 10.61 -18.22
N VAL A 364 -4.59 10.07 -17.26
CA VAL A 364 -4.92 8.77 -16.65
C VAL A 364 -6.16 8.98 -15.77
N PRO A 365 -7.18 8.12 -15.86
CA PRO A 365 -8.35 8.21 -14.97
C PRO A 365 -7.94 8.20 -13.51
N ASP A 366 -8.56 9.09 -12.72
CA ASP A 366 -8.19 9.34 -11.33
C ASP A 366 -8.89 8.39 -10.36
N HIS A 367 -8.77 7.09 -10.63
CA HIS A 367 -9.30 6.01 -9.80
C HIS A 367 -8.32 4.83 -9.76
N PRO A 368 -8.42 3.92 -8.77
CA PRO A 368 -7.56 2.75 -8.66
C PRO A 368 -8.18 1.46 -9.25
N PHE A 369 -9.34 1.51 -9.89
CA PHE A 369 -10.18 0.36 -10.22
C PHE A 369 -9.85 -0.20 -11.61
N TRP A 370 -8.75 -0.94 -11.71
CA TRP A 370 -8.29 -1.59 -12.95
C TRP A 370 -8.15 -3.11 -12.82
N GLY A 371 -8.50 -3.68 -11.66
CA GLY A 371 -8.43 -5.11 -11.41
C GLY A 371 -9.70 -5.87 -11.81
N PRO A 372 -9.77 -7.17 -11.48
CA PRO A 372 -10.89 -8.03 -11.84
C PRO A 372 -12.25 -7.55 -11.33
N GLU A 373 -13.27 -7.68 -12.19
CA GLU A 373 -14.66 -7.48 -11.81
C GLU A 373 -15.24 -8.75 -11.16
N PRO A 374 -16.17 -8.63 -10.20
CA PRO A 374 -16.79 -9.79 -9.57
C PRO A 374 -17.88 -10.39 -10.47
N ASP A 375 -18.00 -11.72 -10.47
CA ASP A 375 -19.22 -12.38 -10.94
C ASP A 375 -20.29 -12.29 -9.84
N GLU A 376 -21.08 -11.23 -9.84
CA GLU A 376 -22.10 -10.95 -8.83
C GLU A 376 -23.16 -12.06 -8.75
N ALA A 377 -23.49 -12.69 -9.89
CA ALA A 377 -24.43 -13.79 -9.95
C ALA A 377 -23.92 -15.06 -9.25
N ALA A 378 -22.60 -15.19 -9.07
CA ALA A 378 -22.01 -16.32 -8.36
C ALA A 378 -22.44 -16.34 -6.89
N LEU A 379 -22.66 -15.18 -6.24
CA LEU A 379 -23.07 -15.16 -4.83
C LEU A 379 -24.40 -15.87 -4.60
N LEU A 380 -25.38 -15.60 -5.45
CA LEU A 380 -26.69 -16.24 -5.35
C LEU A 380 -26.59 -17.76 -5.58
N ARG A 381 -25.82 -18.19 -6.58
CA ARG A 381 -25.64 -19.63 -6.87
C ARG A 381 -24.99 -20.36 -5.70
N ILE A 382 -23.87 -19.86 -5.21
CA ILE A 382 -23.09 -20.49 -4.12
C ILE A 382 -23.90 -20.53 -2.83
N ALA A 383 -24.62 -19.45 -2.50
CA ALA A 383 -25.43 -19.41 -1.29
C ALA A 383 -26.61 -20.40 -1.33
N LEU A 384 -27.26 -20.54 -2.49
CA LEU A 384 -28.34 -21.50 -2.70
C LEU A 384 -27.83 -22.96 -2.61
N GLU A 385 -26.67 -23.26 -3.17
CA GLU A 385 -26.01 -24.57 -3.06
C GLU A 385 -25.72 -24.94 -1.59
N ASP A 386 -25.32 -23.97 -0.79
CA ASP A 386 -25.07 -24.15 0.66
C ASP A 386 -26.34 -24.08 1.54
N GLY A 387 -27.51 -23.86 0.93
CA GLY A 387 -28.77 -23.73 1.66
C GLY A 387 -28.86 -22.47 2.54
N ILE A 388 -28.08 -21.42 2.22
CA ILE A 388 -28.07 -20.16 2.96
C ILE A 388 -29.01 -19.16 2.27
N PRO A 389 -29.88 -18.47 3.03
CA PRO A 389 -30.76 -17.46 2.47
C PRO A 389 -29.96 -16.36 1.74
N ALA A 390 -30.24 -16.18 0.47
CA ALA A 390 -29.71 -15.13 -0.38
C ALA A 390 -30.85 -14.44 -1.10
N ALA A 391 -30.80 -13.13 -1.22
CA ALA A 391 -31.79 -12.34 -1.91
C ALA A 391 -31.14 -11.24 -2.75
N ALA A 392 -31.67 -11.01 -3.94
CA ALA A 392 -31.44 -9.77 -4.66
C ALA A 392 -32.40 -8.71 -4.13
N SER A 393 -31.91 -7.49 -3.92
CA SER A 393 -32.70 -6.38 -3.40
C SER A 393 -32.52 -5.14 -4.28
N ASP A 394 -33.62 -4.56 -4.71
CA ASP A 394 -33.63 -3.27 -5.41
C ASP A 394 -33.39 -2.09 -4.42
N GLN A 395 -33.49 -2.35 -3.13
CA GLN A 395 -33.27 -1.40 -2.04
C GLN A 395 -31.99 -1.74 -1.23
N LEU A 396 -31.04 -2.42 -1.84
CA LEU A 396 -29.87 -2.97 -1.16
C LEU A 396 -29.10 -1.93 -0.34
N VAL A 397 -28.95 -0.70 -0.83
CA VAL A 397 -28.26 0.39 -0.11
C VAL A 397 -28.95 0.69 1.22
N GLU A 398 -30.28 0.74 1.22
CA GLU A 398 -31.09 0.98 2.42
C GLU A 398 -31.01 -0.22 3.38
N ASP A 399 -31.12 -1.45 2.87
CA ASP A 399 -31.01 -2.69 3.67
C ASP A 399 -29.63 -2.79 4.35
N VAL A 400 -28.57 -2.46 3.64
CA VAL A 400 -27.19 -2.46 4.18
C VAL A 400 -27.01 -1.34 5.19
N ALA A 401 -27.57 -0.15 4.94
CA ALA A 401 -27.53 0.96 5.90
C ALA A 401 -28.26 0.61 7.21
N ASP A 402 -29.40 -0.10 7.14
CA ASP A 402 -30.11 -0.62 8.32
C ASP A 402 -29.26 -1.66 9.08
N ALA A 403 -28.60 -2.56 8.35
CA ALA A 403 -27.70 -3.54 8.94
C ALA A 403 -26.52 -2.89 9.68
N LEU A 404 -25.89 -1.90 9.06
CA LEU A 404 -24.76 -1.15 9.66
C LEU A 404 -25.22 -0.32 10.88
N ALA A 405 -26.42 0.28 10.82
CA ALA A 405 -27.00 1.00 11.95
C ALA A 405 -27.39 0.08 13.12
N ALA A 406 -27.58 -1.22 12.85
CA ALA A 406 -27.77 -2.27 13.84
C ALA A 406 -26.46 -2.97 14.25
N ASP A 407 -25.31 -2.32 14.09
CA ASP A 407 -23.95 -2.79 14.45
C ASP A 407 -23.53 -4.11 13.78
N LYS A 408 -24.09 -4.42 12.61
CA LYS A 408 -23.62 -5.55 11.81
C LYS A 408 -22.38 -5.20 11.02
N ILE A 409 -21.54 -6.22 10.80
CA ILE A 409 -20.35 -6.14 9.98
C ILE A 409 -20.67 -6.64 8.58
N VAL A 410 -20.36 -5.86 7.56
CA VAL A 410 -20.70 -6.12 6.16
C VAL A 410 -19.43 -6.39 5.35
N GLY A 411 -19.37 -7.55 4.70
CA GLY A 411 -18.43 -7.80 3.60
C GLY A 411 -19.03 -7.19 2.32
N TRP A 412 -18.28 -6.28 1.70
CA TRP A 412 -18.73 -5.50 0.54
C TRP A 412 -17.84 -5.77 -0.66
N VAL A 413 -18.44 -6.35 -1.71
CA VAL A 413 -17.81 -6.65 -3.00
C VAL A 413 -18.57 -5.91 -4.09
N ASP A 414 -17.88 -5.00 -4.78
CA ASP A 414 -18.48 -4.15 -5.81
C ASP A 414 -17.47 -3.89 -6.93
N GLY A 415 -17.90 -3.65 -8.15
CA GLY A 415 -17.11 -3.21 -9.29
C GLY A 415 -15.70 -3.81 -9.45
N ALA A 416 -14.90 -3.20 -10.31
CA ALA A 416 -13.53 -3.61 -10.58
C ALA A 416 -12.61 -3.44 -9.36
N MET A 417 -11.75 -4.43 -9.08
CA MET A 417 -10.88 -4.45 -7.90
C MET A 417 -9.87 -3.30 -7.89
N GLU A 418 -9.57 -2.80 -6.70
CA GLU A 418 -8.55 -1.78 -6.48
C GLU A 418 -7.14 -2.27 -6.80
N TYR A 419 -6.36 -1.49 -7.55
CA TYR A 419 -4.94 -1.68 -7.75
C TYR A 419 -4.14 -0.94 -6.68
N GLY A 420 -3.53 -1.70 -5.77
CA GLY A 420 -2.78 -1.18 -4.64
C GLY A 420 -3.04 -1.93 -3.34
N PRO A 421 -2.39 -1.51 -2.23
CA PRO A 421 -2.41 -2.23 -0.96
C PRO A 421 -3.64 -1.92 -0.09
N ARG A 422 -4.53 -1.01 -0.51
CA ARG A 422 -5.68 -0.53 0.26
C ARG A 422 -6.99 -0.99 -0.36
N ALA A 423 -7.94 -1.40 0.48
CA ALA A 423 -9.33 -1.53 0.08
C ALA A 423 -9.96 -0.13 0.09
N LEU A 424 -10.52 0.28 -1.03
CA LEU A 424 -11.04 1.62 -1.26
C LEU A 424 -12.56 1.62 -1.58
N GLY A 425 -13.25 0.54 -1.26
CA GLY A 425 -14.70 0.46 -1.41
C GLY A 425 -15.17 -0.70 -2.30
N HIS A 426 -14.28 -1.39 -3.02
CA HIS A 426 -14.67 -2.51 -3.88
C HIS A 426 -14.42 -3.89 -3.27
N ARG A 427 -13.38 -4.04 -2.44
CA ARG A 427 -13.09 -5.28 -1.69
C ARG A 427 -12.93 -4.95 -0.20
N SER A 428 -14.03 -4.52 0.42
CA SER A 428 -14.04 -3.88 1.73
C SER A 428 -14.83 -4.67 2.77
N ILE A 429 -14.46 -4.50 4.03
CA ILE A 429 -15.31 -4.80 5.18
C ILE A 429 -15.73 -3.47 5.76
N LEU A 430 -17.04 -3.26 5.86
CA LEU A 430 -17.66 -2.04 6.37
C LEU A 430 -18.31 -2.29 7.73
N ALA A 431 -18.23 -1.31 8.63
CA ALA A 431 -18.86 -1.36 9.95
C ALA A 431 -19.17 0.04 10.49
N ALA A 432 -19.96 0.12 11.55
CA ALA A 432 -20.22 1.37 12.27
C ALA A 432 -18.94 1.90 12.96
N PRO A 433 -18.64 3.22 12.93
CA PRO A 433 -17.40 3.79 13.42
C PRO A 433 -17.41 4.22 14.90
N HIS A 434 -18.56 4.14 15.58
CA HIS A 434 -18.82 4.89 16.80
C HIS A 434 -18.34 4.20 18.09
N ASP A 435 -18.20 2.87 18.13
CA ASP A 435 -17.87 2.13 19.36
C ASP A 435 -16.49 1.44 19.28
N VAL A 436 -15.69 1.60 20.32
CA VAL A 436 -14.44 0.86 20.52
C VAL A 436 -14.68 -0.65 20.48
N ALA A 437 -15.81 -1.14 21.02
CA ALA A 437 -16.17 -2.54 20.99
C ALA A 437 -16.29 -3.10 19.55
N MET A 438 -16.68 -2.27 18.56
CA MET A 438 -16.68 -2.66 17.15
C MET A 438 -15.24 -2.88 16.64
N ARG A 439 -14.30 -1.99 16.98
CA ARG A 439 -12.87 -2.16 16.66
C ARG A 439 -12.33 -3.48 17.24
N ASP A 440 -12.64 -3.73 18.50
CA ASP A 440 -12.15 -4.90 19.23
C ASP A 440 -12.78 -6.19 18.66
N ARG A 441 -14.07 -6.15 18.30
CA ARG A 441 -14.76 -7.24 17.60
C ARG A 441 -14.11 -7.54 16.23
N LEU A 442 -13.85 -6.52 15.42
CA LEU A 442 -13.19 -6.68 14.12
C LEU A 442 -11.78 -7.27 14.24
N ASN A 443 -10.98 -6.79 15.22
CA ASN A 443 -9.63 -7.31 15.45
C ASN A 443 -9.64 -8.76 15.95
N ARG A 444 -10.57 -9.11 16.85
CA ARG A 444 -10.66 -10.46 17.44
C ARG A 444 -11.31 -11.47 16.50
N ASP A 445 -12.46 -11.14 15.87
CA ASP A 445 -13.34 -12.11 15.22
C ASP A 445 -13.10 -12.21 13.69
N ILE A 446 -12.36 -11.25 13.11
CA ILE A 446 -12.12 -11.19 11.67
C ILE A 446 -10.63 -11.05 11.35
N LYS A 447 -9.96 -10.08 11.97
CA LYS A 447 -8.57 -9.76 11.60
C LYS A 447 -7.54 -10.59 12.37
N TYR A 448 -7.89 -11.19 13.51
CA TYR A 448 -6.98 -12.00 14.34
C TYR A 448 -5.60 -11.36 14.50
N ARG A 449 -5.58 -10.07 14.91
CA ARG A 449 -4.37 -9.26 14.88
C ARG A 449 -4.21 -8.41 16.15
N GLU A 450 -3.08 -7.73 16.24
CA GLU A 450 -2.71 -6.88 17.37
C GLU A 450 -3.75 -5.75 17.58
N GLU A 451 -4.16 -5.52 18.85
CA GLU A 451 -5.20 -4.56 19.22
C GLU A 451 -4.81 -3.10 18.92
N PHE A 452 -3.51 -2.78 18.89
CA PHE A 452 -3.04 -1.44 18.59
C PHE A 452 -3.22 -1.02 17.12
N ARG A 453 -3.57 -1.96 16.23
CA ARG A 453 -3.76 -1.63 14.80
C ARG A 453 -5.08 -0.91 14.58
N PRO A 454 -5.04 0.31 14.03
CA PRO A 454 -6.25 1.09 13.79
C PRO A 454 -7.00 0.64 12.55
N PHE A 455 -8.26 1.11 12.44
CA PHE A 455 -9.06 1.04 11.23
C PHE A 455 -9.20 2.43 10.60
N ALA A 456 -9.60 2.47 9.33
CA ALA A 456 -9.75 3.69 8.57
C ALA A 456 -11.23 4.10 8.48
N PRO A 457 -11.59 5.39 8.65
CA PRO A 457 -12.89 5.90 8.26
C PRO A 457 -12.96 6.15 6.76
N VAL A 458 -14.15 5.96 6.18
CA VAL A 458 -14.51 6.44 4.84
C VAL A 458 -15.62 7.49 4.98
N VAL A 459 -15.48 8.60 4.25
CA VAL A 459 -16.39 9.75 4.28
C VAL A 459 -16.53 10.36 2.88
N ALA A 460 -17.72 10.89 2.55
CA ALA A 460 -17.93 11.65 1.34
C ALA A 460 -17.19 13.00 1.41
N ALA A 461 -16.68 13.48 0.27
CA ALA A 461 -15.83 14.68 0.20
C ALA A 461 -16.51 15.93 0.79
N GLU A 462 -17.80 16.10 0.55
CA GLU A 462 -18.62 17.23 1.05
C GLU A 462 -18.78 17.25 2.58
N HIS A 463 -18.53 16.13 3.25
CA HIS A 463 -18.64 16.02 4.71
C HIS A 463 -17.28 15.96 5.42
N ALA A 464 -16.17 15.78 4.70
CA ALA A 464 -14.86 15.49 5.28
C ALA A 464 -14.38 16.56 6.27
N ASP A 465 -14.48 17.84 5.91
CA ASP A 465 -14.03 18.95 6.74
C ASP A 465 -14.84 19.13 8.04
N ARG A 466 -16.04 18.56 8.12
CA ARG A 466 -16.85 18.56 9.34
C ARG A 466 -16.21 17.71 10.44
N PHE A 467 -15.54 16.63 10.07
CA PHE A 467 -15.07 15.60 11.00
C PHE A 467 -13.56 15.58 11.16
N PHE A 468 -12.83 15.98 10.11
CA PHE A 468 -11.38 15.88 10.04
C PHE A 468 -10.73 17.23 9.79
N ASP A 469 -9.55 17.44 10.37
CA ASP A 469 -8.73 18.63 10.12
C ASP A 469 -7.81 18.36 8.92
N LEU A 470 -8.39 18.47 7.71
CA LEU A 470 -7.65 18.28 6.47
C LEU A 470 -6.85 19.55 6.13
N PRO A 471 -5.54 19.44 5.89
CA PRO A 471 -4.78 20.58 5.39
C PRO A 471 -5.25 20.96 3.98
N PRO A 472 -4.99 22.21 3.52
CA PRO A 472 -5.21 22.57 2.11
C PRO A 472 -4.57 21.52 1.19
N GLY A 473 -5.32 21.04 0.19
CA GLY A 473 -4.90 19.94 -0.69
C GLY A 473 -4.99 18.52 -0.06
N GLY A 474 -5.39 18.41 1.20
CA GLY A 474 -5.43 17.13 1.94
C GLY A 474 -6.51 16.16 1.48
N VAL A 475 -7.61 16.66 0.90
CA VAL A 475 -8.66 15.81 0.30
C VAL A 475 -8.04 14.85 -0.73
N ARG A 476 -7.16 15.37 -1.59
CA ARG A 476 -6.47 14.57 -2.61
C ARG A 476 -5.60 13.46 -1.99
N LEU A 477 -4.85 13.79 -0.94
CA LEU A 477 -4.01 12.82 -0.22
C LEU A 477 -4.86 11.74 0.47
N ALA A 478 -6.02 12.13 0.98
CA ALA A 478 -6.94 11.22 1.66
C ALA A 478 -7.73 10.30 0.70
N ARG A 479 -7.83 10.61 -0.59
CA ARG A 479 -8.58 9.81 -1.57
C ARG A 479 -8.17 8.33 -1.58
N PHE A 480 -6.86 8.05 -1.48
CA PHE A 480 -6.30 6.70 -1.46
C PHE A 480 -5.76 6.29 -0.08
N MET A 481 -6.27 6.87 1.00
CA MET A 481 -5.79 6.60 2.38
C MET A 481 -4.29 6.86 2.56
N SER A 482 -3.71 7.80 1.83
CA SER A 482 -2.27 8.09 1.82
C SER A 482 -1.85 9.15 2.84
N GLY A 483 -2.78 9.67 3.66
CA GLY A 483 -2.53 10.63 4.73
C GLY A 483 -3.20 10.25 6.04
N VAL A 484 -2.55 10.64 7.14
CA VAL A 484 -3.09 10.55 8.50
C VAL A 484 -3.33 11.98 9.00
N VAL A 485 -4.57 12.27 9.41
CA VAL A 485 -5.02 13.62 9.76
C VAL A 485 -5.74 13.63 11.12
N PRO A 486 -5.74 14.75 11.86
CA PRO A 486 -6.47 14.85 13.12
C PRO A 486 -7.98 14.68 12.92
N VAL A 487 -8.59 13.90 13.81
CA VAL A 487 -10.04 13.90 14.01
C VAL A 487 -10.38 15.12 14.88
N ARG A 488 -11.38 15.92 14.47
CA ARG A 488 -11.79 17.08 15.27
C ARG A 488 -12.22 16.65 16.67
N PRO A 489 -11.79 17.35 17.73
CA PRO A 489 -11.95 16.90 19.12
C PRO A 489 -13.38 16.50 19.50
N GLU A 490 -14.38 17.25 19.02
CA GLU A 490 -15.80 17.03 19.29
C GLU A 490 -16.35 15.72 18.68
N TRP A 491 -15.64 15.13 17.72
CA TRP A 491 -16.06 13.90 17.05
C TRP A 491 -15.31 12.64 17.51
N ARG A 492 -14.20 12.78 18.24
CA ARG A 492 -13.35 11.63 18.62
C ARG A 492 -14.09 10.54 19.38
N SER A 493 -14.99 10.91 20.29
CA SER A 493 -15.79 9.95 21.06
C SER A 493 -16.85 9.24 20.21
N ARG A 494 -17.37 9.92 19.18
CA ARG A 494 -18.37 9.38 18.24
C ARG A 494 -17.77 8.63 17.06
N LEU A 495 -16.46 8.68 16.88
CA LEU A 495 -15.66 7.99 15.86
C LEU A 495 -14.61 7.09 16.52
N ALA A 496 -14.91 6.56 17.71
CA ALA A 496 -13.93 5.88 18.55
C ALA A 496 -13.32 4.61 17.93
N ALA A 497 -14.06 3.89 17.06
CA ALA A 497 -13.54 2.70 16.38
C ALA A 497 -12.48 3.04 15.30
N VAL A 498 -12.45 4.27 14.78
CA VAL A 498 -11.60 4.71 13.68
C VAL A 498 -10.65 5.86 14.06
N THR A 499 -10.71 6.33 15.30
CA THR A 499 -9.79 7.33 15.86
C THR A 499 -8.61 6.60 16.51
N HIS A 500 -7.40 6.96 16.11
CA HIS A 500 -6.17 6.45 16.72
C HIS A 500 -5.99 7.02 18.13
N VAL A 501 -5.11 6.40 18.92
CA VAL A 501 -4.87 6.81 20.31
C VAL A 501 -4.37 8.26 20.43
N ASP A 502 -3.69 8.76 19.42
CA ASP A 502 -3.20 10.14 19.32
C ASP A 502 -4.24 11.15 18.81
N GLY A 503 -5.46 10.70 18.58
CA GLY A 503 -6.58 11.52 18.06
C GLY A 503 -6.55 11.77 16.56
N THR A 504 -5.77 11.00 15.81
CA THR A 504 -5.71 11.04 14.33
C THR A 504 -6.51 9.93 13.69
N ALA A 505 -6.67 9.97 12.36
CA ALA A 505 -7.24 8.88 11.55
C ALA A 505 -6.62 8.86 10.15
N ARG A 506 -6.52 7.66 9.55
CA ARG A 506 -6.16 7.49 8.14
C ARG A 506 -7.42 7.46 7.29
N VAL A 507 -7.87 8.64 6.90
CA VAL A 507 -9.16 8.84 6.25
C VAL A 507 -9.12 8.42 4.78
N GLN A 508 -10.20 7.77 4.31
CA GLN A 508 -10.58 7.73 2.91
C GLN A 508 -11.64 8.81 2.65
N VAL A 509 -11.32 9.72 1.73
CA VAL A 509 -12.29 10.69 1.21
C VAL A 509 -12.69 10.24 -0.19
N LEU A 510 -13.98 10.03 -0.43
CA LEU A 510 -14.48 9.59 -1.72
C LEU A 510 -15.38 10.64 -2.38
N ASP A 511 -15.31 10.69 -3.71
CA ASP A 511 -16.18 11.50 -4.53
C ASP A 511 -17.38 10.69 -5.03
N ARG A 512 -18.53 11.33 -5.11
CA ARG A 512 -19.76 10.71 -5.60
C ARG A 512 -19.63 10.17 -7.03
N GLU A 513 -18.87 10.87 -7.88
CA GLU A 513 -18.68 10.47 -9.28
C GLU A 513 -17.83 9.21 -9.40
N MET A 514 -16.83 9.05 -8.52
CA MET A 514 -15.93 7.91 -8.50
C MET A 514 -16.58 6.66 -7.89
N GLU A 515 -17.35 6.84 -6.80
CA GLU A 515 -17.95 5.74 -6.01
C GLU A 515 -19.42 6.03 -5.69
N PRO A 516 -20.31 6.06 -6.68
CA PRO A 516 -21.70 6.49 -6.49
C PRO A 516 -22.46 5.60 -5.50
N ARG A 517 -22.17 4.30 -5.49
CA ARG A 517 -22.90 3.34 -4.66
C ARG A 517 -22.47 3.39 -3.20
N LEU A 518 -21.15 3.42 -2.93
CA LEU A 518 -20.63 3.58 -1.58
C LEU A 518 -20.99 4.97 -1.03
N HIS A 519 -20.99 6.01 -1.87
CA HIS A 519 -21.46 7.34 -1.50
C HIS A 519 -22.94 7.31 -1.04
N ALA A 520 -23.80 6.67 -1.84
CA ALA A 520 -25.21 6.51 -1.47
C ALA A 520 -25.38 5.75 -0.14
N LEU A 521 -24.55 4.73 0.10
CA LEU A 521 -24.54 4.00 1.37
C LEU A 521 -24.15 4.88 2.56
N LEU A 522 -23.13 5.75 2.39
CA LEU A 522 -22.74 6.72 3.44
C LEU A 522 -23.89 7.67 3.77
N GLU A 523 -24.57 8.21 2.76
CA GLU A 523 -25.71 9.09 2.94
C GLU A 523 -26.90 8.38 3.63
N ALA A 524 -27.22 7.15 3.19
CA ALA A 524 -28.28 6.35 3.80
C ALA A 524 -27.97 5.99 5.27
N TYR A 525 -26.72 5.62 5.55
CA TYR A 525 -26.27 5.37 6.92
C TYR A 525 -26.28 6.66 7.76
N GLY A 526 -25.86 7.77 7.18
CA GLY A 526 -25.86 9.10 7.83
C GLY A 526 -27.25 9.55 8.28
N LYS A 527 -28.31 9.26 7.49
CA LYS A 527 -29.71 9.52 7.87
C LYS A 527 -30.13 8.75 9.12
N ARG A 528 -29.57 7.57 9.36
CA ARG A 528 -29.89 6.70 10.52
C ARG A 528 -29.06 7.03 11.75
N SER A 529 -27.76 7.20 11.56
CA SER A 529 -26.78 7.37 12.64
C SER A 529 -26.51 8.85 13.01
N GLY A 530 -26.88 9.79 12.13
CA GLY A 530 -26.50 11.22 12.23
C GLY A 530 -25.04 11.50 11.84
N ILE A 531 -24.27 10.47 11.37
CA ILE A 531 -22.86 10.57 10.96
C ILE A 531 -22.65 9.79 9.66
N PRO A 532 -22.45 10.43 8.50
CA PRO A 532 -22.23 9.78 7.22
C PRO A 532 -20.79 9.28 7.09
N ILE A 533 -20.33 8.44 8.01
CA ILE A 533 -19.00 7.84 8.07
C ILE A 533 -19.12 6.37 8.38
N LEU A 534 -18.37 5.53 7.68
CA LEU A 534 -18.22 4.13 7.99
C LEU A 534 -16.76 3.79 8.29
N LEU A 535 -16.54 2.74 9.08
CA LEU A 535 -15.25 2.07 9.15
C LEU A 535 -15.07 1.26 7.87
N ASN A 536 -13.93 1.45 7.19
CA ASN A 536 -13.50 0.70 6.00
C ASN A 536 -12.18 -0.02 6.25
N THR A 537 -12.16 -1.33 6.01
CA THR A 537 -10.93 -2.14 6.06
C THR A 537 -10.93 -3.18 4.94
N SER A 538 -9.75 -3.68 4.57
CA SER A 538 -9.59 -4.68 3.52
C SER A 538 -10.40 -5.95 3.77
N PHE A 539 -10.98 -6.54 2.73
CA PHE A 539 -11.71 -7.79 2.84
C PHE A 539 -10.75 -8.98 2.75
N ASN A 540 -10.18 -9.37 3.88
CA ASN A 540 -9.30 -10.51 4.06
C ASN A 540 -9.19 -10.90 5.54
N LEU A 541 -8.71 -12.11 5.83
CA LEU A 541 -8.24 -12.52 7.15
C LEU A 541 -6.75 -12.20 7.33
N ALA A 542 -6.24 -12.42 8.54
CA ALA A 542 -4.81 -12.24 8.84
C ALA A 542 -3.95 -13.14 7.94
N GLY A 543 -2.90 -12.57 7.34
CA GLY A 543 -1.97 -13.30 6.48
C GLY A 543 -2.47 -13.62 5.07
N GLU A 544 -3.74 -13.34 4.75
CA GLU A 544 -4.30 -13.55 3.41
C GLU A 544 -4.23 -12.27 2.56
N PRO A 545 -4.08 -12.37 1.23
CA PRO A 545 -4.36 -11.27 0.32
C PRO A 545 -5.82 -10.80 0.40
N ILE A 546 -6.11 -9.58 -0.05
CA ILE A 546 -7.50 -9.13 -0.21
C ILE A 546 -8.22 -10.08 -1.17
N VAL A 547 -9.49 -10.43 -0.87
CA VAL A 547 -10.30 -11.29 -1.75
C VAL A 547 -10.43 -10.67 -3.14
N ASN A 548 -10.39 -11.52 -4.15
CA ASN A 548 -10.58 -11.12 -5.53
C ASN A 548 -11.99 -11.48 -6.02
N THR A 549 -12.34 -12.75 -5.94
CA THR A 549 -13.61 -13.30 -6.44
C THR A 549 -14.70 -13.32 -5.38
N VAL A 550 -15.96 -13.41 -5.84
CA VAL A 550 -17.11 -13.60 -4.96
C VAL A 550 -17.00 -14.92 -4.17
N SER A 551 -16.46 -15.97 -4.78
CA SER A 551 -16.27 -17.27 -4.10
C SER A 551 -15.28 -17.17 -2.93
N GLU A 552 -14.18 -16.40 -3.11
CA GLU A 552 -13.22 -16.13 -2.03
C GLU A 552 -13.85 -15.27 -0.92
N ALA A 553 -14.61 -14.24 -1.30
CA ALA A 553 -15.36 -13.40 -0.36
C ALA A 553 -16.35 -14.23 0.46
N TYR A 554 -17.08 -15.14 -0.20
CA TYR A 554 -18.02 -16.06 0.46
C TYR A 554 -17.29 -17.04 1.38
N SER A 555 -16.18 -17.63 0.94
CA SER A 555 -15.36 -18.50 1.80
C SER A 555 -14.85 -17.77 3.05
N THR A 556 -14.39 -16.52 2.89
CA THR A 556 -13.95 -15.69 4.02
C THR A 556 -15.12 -15.34 4.95
N PHE A 557 -16.27 -14.95 4.39
CA PHE A 557 -17.51 -14.68 5.15
C PHE A 557 -17.91 -15.88 6.01
N ARG A 558 -17.87 -17.09 5.47
CA ARG A 558 -18.21 -18.32 6.19
C ARG A 558 -17.31 -18.58 7.40
N ARG A 559 -16.01 -18.24 7.30
CA ARG A 559 -14.97 -18.55 8.30
C ARG A 559 -14.80 -17.50 9.40
N CYS A 560 -15.43 -16.33 9.30
CA CYS A 560 -15.17 -15.22 10.25
C CYS A 560 -16.46 -14.57 10.77
N GLY A 561 -16.34 -13.52 11.58
CA GLY A 561 -17.43 -12.81 12.25
C GLY A 561 -18.20 -11.79 11.41
N ILE A 562 -18.12 -11.82 10.07
CA ILE A 562 -18.93 -10.97 9.17
C ILE A 562 -20.39 -11.45 9.23
N ASP A 563 -21.34 -10.52 9.38
CA ASP A 563 -22.75 -10.79 9.53
C ASP A 563 -23.50 -10.85 8.20
N LEU A 564 -23.12 -9.99 7.24
CA LEU A 564 -23.75 -9.83 5.94
C LEU A 564 -22.67 -9.78 4.84
N LEU A 565 -22.86 -10.52 3.76
CA LEU A 565 -22.03 -10.42 2.55
C LEU A 565 -22.86 -9.83 1.42
N VAL A 566 -22.30 -8.84 0.74
CA VAL A 566 -22.89 -8.17 -0.41
C VAL A 566 -21.99 -8.34 -1.62
N ALA A 567 -22.55 -8.73 -2.76
CA ALA A 567 -21.91 -8.66 -4.07
C ALA A 567 -22.94 -8.20 -5.11
N GLY A 568 -22.66 -7.09 -5.78
CA GLY A 568 -23.65 -6.45 -6.63
C GLY A 568 -24.96 -6.20 -5.90
N ASN A 569 -26.09 -6.58 -6.46
CA ASN A 569 -27.41 -6.43 -5.82
C ASN A 569 -27.83 -7.63 -4.95
N VAL A 570 -26.94 -8.59 -4.73
CA VAL A 570 -27.23 -9.79 -3.93
C VAL A 570 -26.67 -9.61 -2.53
N CYS A 571 -27.47 -9.96 -1.51
CA CYS A 571 -27.01 -10.05 -0.13
C CYS A 571 -27.26 -11.44 0.47
N VAL A 572 -26.32 -11.86 1.32
CA VAL A 572 -26.37 -13.12 2.07
C VAL A 572 -26.18 -12.83 3.54
N THR A 573 -27.15 -13.23 4.36
CA THR A 573 -27.07 -13.07 5.81
C THR A 573 -26.60 -14.38 6.45
N LYS A 574 -25.68 -14.29 7.41
CA LYS A 574 -25.20 -15.46 8.13
C LYS A 574 -26.34 -16.03 8.99
N PRO A 575 -26.66 -17.34 8.87
CA PRO A 575 -27.67 -17.95 9.74
C PRO A 575 -27.27 -17.75 11.20
N ARG A 576 -28.17 -17.34 12.04
CA ARG A 576 -27.95 -17.34 13.50
C ARG A 576 -27.72 -18.79 13.92
N VAL A 577 -26.48 -19.10 14.34
CA VAL A 577 -26.23 -20.34 15.07
C VAL A 577 -26.97 -20.22 16.40
N VAL A 578 -28.15 -20.78 16.49
CA VAL A 578 -28.77 -21.03 17.78
C VAL A 578 -27.88 -22.05 18.46
N ARG A 579 -27.03 -21.62 19.38
CA ARG A 579 -26.32 -22.54 20.28
C ARG A 579 -27.45 -23.30 21.00
N ALA A 580 -27.69 -24.53 20.59
CA ALA A 580 -28.49 -25.44 21.38
C ALA A 580 -27.85 -25.45 22.78
N GLN A 581 -28.57 -24.97 23.79
CA GLN A 581 -28.23 -25.22 25.17
C GLN A 581 -28.18 -26.75 25.30
N VAL A 582 -26.98 -27.29 25.41
CA VAL A 582 -26.81 -28.65 25.90
C VAL A 582 -27.32 -28.58 27.32
N LEU A 583 -28.58 -29.00 27.50
CA LEU A 583 -29.15 -29.33 28.80
C LEU A 583 -28.28 -30.47 29.33
N GLU A 584 -27.33 -30.14 30.19
CA GLU A 584 -26.77 -31.10 31.14
C GLU A 584 -27.89 -31.55 32.07
N ASN A 585 -28.60 -32.59 31.67
CA ASN A 585 -29.35 -33.40 32.60
C ASN A 585 -28.32 -34.33 33.27
N VAL A 586 -27.84 -33.89 34.43
CA VAL A 586 -27.26 -34.77 35.42
C VAL A 586 -28.41 -35.40 36.18
N ALA A 587 -28.63 -36.70 35.96
CA ALA A 587 -29.28 -37.58 36.89
C ALA A 587 -28.25 -38.42 37.63
#